data_3051f5f525fa03f6570f0439d31b4e4e
#
_entry.id   3051f5f525fa03f6570f0439d31b4e4e
#
_cell.length_a   1.000
_cell.length_b   1.000
_cell.length_c   1.000
_cell.angle_alpha   90.00
_cell.angle_beta   90.00
_cell.angle_gamma   90.00
#
_symmetry.space_group_name_H-M   'P 1'
#
loop_
_entity.id
_entity.type
_entity.pdbx_description
1 polymer ?
#
loop_
_entity_poly.entity_id
_entity_poly.type
_entity_poly.pdbx_seq_one_letter_code
_entity_poly.pdbx_strand_id
1 'polypeptide(L)'
;VDPTVSGSDTNLGTVTSPPSVSFTVNDADTTDELTVVKSLDDVEVDTIEDAVRNQTYTFTLTAEQFAGLTDGQHTMKVTVTDSAGNSATRTTTFTRSVSGIELIVGPIETDAKAAKILVSLRYYAADSAVVLSVCNNALDASPAWETATPGLKHLFTNASKTATKWAVGVKVKITKTTGYDSIWCQPPSGSYV
;
A
#
# COMPACT_ATOMS: atom_id res chain seq x y z
N VAL A 1 -2.20 2.67 -40.52
CA VAL A 1 -2.24 3.99 -39.83
C VAL A 1 -1.86 3.75 -38.39
N ASP A 2 -1.14 4.72 -37.78
CA ASP A 2 -0.74 4.56 -36.38
C ASP A 2 -1.98 4.55 -35.48
N PRO A 3 -2.05 3.62 -34.51
CA PRO A 3 -3.08 3.62 -33.49
C PRO A 3 -2.93 4.81 -32.55
N THR A 4 -3.93 5.08 -31.74
CA THR A 4 -3.94 6.20 -30.80
C THR A 4 -4.36 5.77 -29.40
N VAL A 5 -3.77 6.40 -28.37
CA VAL A 5 -4.21 6.33 -26.97
C VAL A 5 -4.75 7.69 -26.56
N SER A 6 -5.95 7.74 -25.98
CA SER A 6 -6.56 9.00 -25.57
C SER A 6 -5.84 9.64 -24.38
N GLY A 7 -5.94 10.96 -24.29
CA GLY A 7 -5.28 11.78 -23.27
C GLY A 7 -3.85 12.13 -23.64
N SER A 8 -3.24 12.98 -22.85
CA SER A 8 -1.84 13.39 -22.98
C SER A 8 -1.00 12.83 -21.84
N ASP A 9 0.31 12.87 -22.00
CA ASP A 9 1.24 12.60 -20.92
C ASP A 9 0.94 13.51 -19.72
N THR A 10 0.95 12.92 -18.53
CA THR A 10 0.47 13.59 -17.32
C THR A 10 1.39 13.30 -16.16
N ASN A 11 1.57 14.27 -15.27
CA ASN A 11 2.21 14.08 -13.98
C ASN A 11 1.15 14.25 -12.87
N LEU A 12 0.93 13.20 -12.09
CA LEU A 12 -0.04 13.18 -10.98
C LEU A 12 0.52 13.84 -9.70
N GLY A 13 1.80 14.28 -9.71
CA GLY A 13 2.45 14.80 -8.52
C GLY A 13 2.72 13.71 -7.48
N THR A 14 2.73 14.11 -6.20
CA THR A 14 2.96 13.17 -5.09
C THR A 14 1.67 12.43 -4.73
N VAL A 15 1.75 11.10 -4.71
CA VAL A 15 0.63 10.24 -4.35
C VAL A 15 0.98 9.37 -3.13
N THR A 16 -0.01 9.12 -2.28
CA THR A 16 0.10 8.28 -1.07
C THR A 16 -0.74 7.00 -1.14
N SER A 17 -1.44 6.82 -2.26
CA SER A 17 -2.27 5.63 -2.55
C SER A 17 -2.09 5.22 -4.01
N PRO A 18 -2.44 3.98 -4.38
CA PRO A 18 -2.31 3.49 -5.75
C PRO A 18 -2.99 4.42 -6.76
N PRO A 19 -2.24 4.96 -7.73
CA PRO A 19 -2.82 5.79 -8.79
C PRO A 19 -3.61 4.97 -9.80
N SER A 20 -4.54 5.65 -10.49
CA SER A 20 -5.39 5.08 -11.53
C SER A 20 -5.54 6.07 -12.67
N VAL A 21 -5.44 5.58 -13.92
CA VAL A 21 -5.63 6.37 -15.12
C VAL A 21 -6.57 5.65 -16.09
N SER A 22 -7.52 6.39 -16.65
CA SER A 22 -8.41 5.87 -17.68
C SER A 22 -7.93 6.32 -19.05
N PHE A 23 -8.17 5.48 -20.07
CA PHE A 23 -7.82 5.73 -21.46
C PHE A 23 -8.76 4.99 -22.40
N THR A 24 -8.77 5.39 -23.66
CA THR A 24 -9.36 4.64 -24.77
C THR A 24 -8.27 4.44 -25.82
N VAL A 25 -8.42 3.42 -26.63
CA VAL A 25 -7.56 3.19 -27.81
C VAL A 25 -8.40 3.26 -29.08
N ASN A 26 -7.80 3.72 -30.16
CA ASN A 26 -8.47 3.75 -31.46
C ASN A 26 -7.45 3.57 -32.60
N ASP A 27 -7.94 3.10 -33.75
CA ASP A 27 -7.23 3.07 -35.02
C ASP A 27 -8.22 3.40 -36.13
N ALA A 28 -7.76 4.17 -37.14
CA ALA A 28 -8.54 4.46 -38.31
C ALA A 28 -8.72 3.24 -39.23
N ASP A 29 -7.76 2.30 -39.22
CA ASP A 29 -7.91 1.00 -39.87
C ASP A 29 -8.72 0.05 -38.98
N THR A 30 -9.96 -0.21 -39.39
CA THR A 30 -10.86 -1.05 -38.60
C THR A 30 -10.59 -2.54 -38.73
N THR A 31 -9.70 -2.96 -39.62
CA THR A 31 -9.33 -4.35 -39.82
C THR A 31 -8.15 -4.79 -38.93
N ASP A 32 -7.38 -3.85 -38.39
CA ASP A 32 -6.29 -4.15 -37.51
C ASP A 32 -6.77 -4.59 -36.12
N GLU A 33 -6.14 -5.60 -35.56
CA GLU A 33 -6.29 -5.97 -34.14
C GLU A 33 -5.40 -5.05 -33.30
N LEU A 34 -5.87 -4.68 -32.12
CA LEU A 34 -5.15 -3.79 -31.20
C LEU A 34 -4.73 -4.54 -29.94
N THR A 35 -3.45 -4.52 -29.62
CA THR A 35 -2.91 -5.02 -28.36
C THR A 35 -2.48 -3.85 -27.49
N VAL A 36 -2.88 -3.86 -26.21
CA VAL A 36 -2.50 -2.85 -25.22
C VAL A 36 -1.64 -3.45 -24.15
N VAL A 37 -0.42 -2.94 -24.00
CA VAL A 37 0.51 -3.28 -22.93
C VAL A 37 0.51 -2.18 -21.87
N LYS A 38 0.30 -2.54 -20.62
CA LYS A 38 0.46 -1.67 -19.45
C LYS A 38 1.77 -1.99 -18.75
N SER A 39 2.61 -1.01 -18.50
CA SER A 39 3.88 -1.19 -17.80
C SER A 39 4.09 -0.19 -16.68
N LEU A 40 4.78 -0.63 -15.63
CA LEU A 40 5.21 0.16 -14.48
C LEU A 40 6.74 0.14 -14.45
N ASP A 41 7.37 1.33 -14.54
CA ASP A 41 8.82 1.49 -14.62
C ASP A 41 9.46 0.58 -15.70
N ASP A 42 8.83 0.57 -16.89
CA ASP A 42 9.19 -0.25 -18.05
C ASP A 42 9.03 -1.78 -17.85
N VAL A 43 8.50 -2.23 -16.73
CA VAL A 43 8.15 -3.64 -16.52
C VAL A 43 6.68 -3.85 -16.86
N GLU A 44 6.38 -4.79 -17.75
CA GLU A 44 5.00 -5.16 -18.11
C GLU A 44 4.25 -5.69 -16.87
N VAL A 45 3.04 -5.18 -16.65
CA VAL A 45 2.17 -5.59 -15.53
C VAL A 45 0.83 -6.16 -15.99
N ASP A 46 0.43 -5.85 -17.23
CA ASP A 46 -0.84 -6.35 -17.80
C ASP A 46 -0.86 -6.15 -19.31
N THR A 47 -1.52 -7.06 -20.03
CA THR A 47 -1.74 -6.97 -21.47
C THR A 47 -3.20 -7.24 -21.81
N ILE A 48 -3.76 -6.45 -22.71
CA ILE A 48 -5.11 -6.62 -23.26
C ILE A 48 -4.95 -6.94 -24.73
N GLU A 49 -5.23 -8.19 -25.10
CA GLU A 49 -5.33 -8.60 -26.50
C GLU A 49 -6.72 -8.19 -27.07
N ASP A 50 -6.80 -7.97 -28.36
CA ASP A 50 -8.02 -7.62 -29.07
C ASP A 50 -8.78 -6.43 -28.44
N ALA A 51 -8.04 -5.39 -28.09
CA ALA A 51 -8.61 -4.23 -27.44
C ALA A 51 -9.68 -3.53 -28.32
N VAL A 52 -10.86 -3.33 -27.74
CA VAL A 52 -11.99 -2.74 -28.46
C VAL A 52 -11.80 -1.23 -28.62
N ARG A 53 -11.92 -0.74 -29.84
CA ARG A 53 -11.80 0.68 -30.19
C ARG A 53 -12.82 1.53 -29.44
N ASN A 54 -12.37 2.67 -28.91
CA ASN A 54 -13.18 3.64 -28.17
C ASN A 54 -13.80 3.10 -26.87
N GLN A 55 -13.48 1.87 -26.46
CA GLN A 55 -13.85 1.37 -25.14
C GLN A 55 -12.95 2.01 -24.08
N THR A 56 -13.53 2.38 -22.95
CA THR A 56 -12.77 2.90 -21.81
C THR A 56 -12.13 1.75 -21.05
N TYR A 57 -10.84 1.84 -20.91
CA TYR A 57 -10.00 0.97 -20.07
C TYR A 57 -9.42 1.77 -18.91
N THR A 58 -8.99 1.05 -17.88
CA THR A 58 -8.36 1.67 -16.72
C THR A 58 -7.05 0.93 -16.41
N PHE A 59 -6.02 1.69 -16.12
CA PHE A 59 -4.78 1.18 -15.55
C PHE A 59 -4.70 1.66 -14.10
N THR A 60 -4.92 0.75 -13.15
CA THR A 60 -4.84 0.99 -11.71
C THR A 60 -3.75 0.12 -11.13
N LEU A 61 -2.82 0.69 -10.37
CA LEU A 61 -1.87 -0.11 -9.61
C LEU A 61 -2.58 -0.84 -8.48
N THR A 62 -2.24 -2.10 -8.27
CA THR A 62 -2.70 -2.82 -7.08
C THR A 62 -2.03 -2.26 -5.82
N ALA A 63 -2.64 -2.51 -4.66
CA ALA A 63 -2.04 -2.11 -3.38
C ALA A 63 -0.66 -2.77 -3.17
N GLU A 64 -0.48 -4.00 -3.64
CA GLU A 64 0.78 -4.72 -3.56
C GLU A 64 1.85 -4.10 -4.48
N GLN A 65 1.53 -3.82 -5.74
CA GLN A 65 2.42 -3.14 -6.67
C GLN A 65 2.87 -1.79 -6.10
N PHE A 66 1.91 -0.99 -5.62
CA PHE A 66 2.22 0.32 -5.04
C PHE A 66 3.06 0.22 -3.76
N ALA A 67 2.79 -0.75 -2.89
CA ALA A 67 3.56 -0.97 -1.66
C ALA A 67 5.01 -1.42 -1.94
N GLY A 68 5.23 -2.15 -3.04
CA GLY A 68 6.55 -2.62 -3.45
C GLY A 68 7.45 -1.55 -4.08
N LEU A 69 6.89 -0.38 -4.46
CA LEU A 69 7.68 0.71 -5.02
C LEU A 69 8.58 1.37 -3.95
N THR A 70 9.70 1.91 -4.37
CA THR A 70 10.52 2.80 -3.54
C THR A 70 9.89 4.19 -3.44
N ASP A 71 10.31 5.03 -2.49
CA ASP A 71 9.98 6.46 -2.56
C ASP A 71 10.72 7.09 -3.75
N GLY A 72 10.04 7.96 -4.48
CA GLY A 72 10.57 8.62 -5.66
C GLY A 72 9.60 8.65 -6.83
N GLN A 73 10.11 9.04 -7.99
CA GLN A 73 9.33 9.13 -9.22
C GLN A 73 9.19 7.75 -9.87
N HIS A 74 7.98 7.46 -10.34
CA HIS A 74 7.59 6.25 -11.05
C HIS A 74 6.81 6.59 -12.31
N THR A 75 6.75 5.63 -13.23
CA THR A 75 6.14 5.80 -14.56
C THR A 75 5.15 4.67 -14.83
N MET A 76 3.90 5.04 -15.10
CA MET A 76 2.89 4.16 -15.70
C MET A 76 2.83 4.46 -17.19
N LYS A 77 2.95 3.44 -18.02
CA LYS A 77 2.95 3.57 -19.48
C LYS A 77 1.87 2.66 -20.08
N VAL A 78 1.10 3.20 -21.01
CA VAL A 78 0.14 2.45 -21.83
C VAL A 78 0.63 2.53 -23.27
N THR A 79 0.93 1.39 -23.86
CA THR A 79 1.33 1.28 -25.27
C THR A 79 0.28 0.48 -26.02
N VAL A 80 -0.30 1.04 -27.07
CA VAL A 80 -1.14 0.31 -28.01
C VAL A 80 -0.32 0.00 -29.26
N THR A 81 -0.44 -1.22 -29.77
CA THR A 81 0.19 -1.68 -31.01
C THR A 81 -0.89 -2.30 -31.92
N ASP A 82 -0.87 -1.95 -33.20
CA ASP A 82 -1.74 -2.57 -34.21
C ASP A 82 -1.12 -3.84 -34.79
N SER A 83 -1.90 -4.62 -35.52
CA SER A 83 -1.43 -5.85 -36.19
C SER A 83 -0.41 -5.60 -37.31
N ALA A 84 -0.27 -4.36 -37.79
CA ALA A 84 0.76 -3.95 -38.75
C ALA A 84 2.10 -3.58 -38.10
N GLY A 85 2.15 -3.50 -36.76
CA GLY A 85 3.34 -3.20 -35.95
C GLY A 85 3.56 -1.72 -35.66
N ASN A 86 2.59 -0.83 -35.98
CA ASN A 86 2.66 0.55 -35.56
C ASN A 86 2.20 0.69 -34.11
N SER A 87 2.71 1.69 -33.37
CA SER A 87 2.37 1.86 -31.97
C SER A 87 2.23 3.31 -31.53
N ALA A 88 1.42 3.51 -30.49
CA ALA A 88 1.33 4.78 -29.78
C ALA A 88 1.40 4.55 -28.27
N THR A 89 1.98 5.51 -27.57
CA THR A 89 2.22 5.40 -26.11
C THR A 89 1.71 6.64 -25.41
N ARG A 90 1.12 6.43 -24.22
CA ARG A 90 0.82 7.47 -23.25
C ARG A 90 1.53 7.19 -21.94
N THR A 91 2.18 8.22 -21.40
CA THR A 91 2.96 8.14 -20.17
C THR A 91 2.28 8.92 -19.04
N THR A 92 2.22 8.33 -17.86
CA THR A 92 1.76 9.01 -16.64
C THR A 92 2.82 8.84 -15.58
N THR A 93 3.39 9.94 -15.09
CA THR A 93 4.36 9.94 -14.01
C THR A 93 3.70 10.28 -12.68
N PHE A 94 4.26 9.79 -11.59
CA PHE A 94 3.87 10.15 -10.24
C PHE A 94 5.06 10.02 -9.30
N THR A 95 5.02 10.70 -8.16
CA THR A 95 6.02 10.55 -7.09
C THR A 95 5.37 9.81 -5.92
N ARG A 96 5.88 8.62 -5.60
CA ARG A 96 5.49 7.93 -4.36
C ARG A 96 6.21 8.57 -3.18
N SER A 97 5.45 8.85 -2.11
CA SER A 97 6.02 9.32 -0.85
C SER A 97 5.28 8.67 0.30
N VAL A 98 6.02 7.95 1.15
CA VAL A 98 5.49 7.33 2.37
C VAL A 98 5.90 8.18 3.57
N SER A 99 4.91 8.69 4.29
CA SER A 99 5.13 9.50 5.50
C SER A 99 5.29 8.66 6.77
N GLY A 100 4.94 7.38 6.71
CA GLY A 100 5.01 6.46 7.85
C GLY A 100 4.41 5.10 7.55
N ILE A 101 4.56 4.20 8.49
CA ILE A 101 3.95 2.86 8.47
C ILE A 101 3.16 2.64 9.76
N GLU A 102 2.08 1.88 9.66
CA GLU A 102 1.35 1.37 10.82
C GLU A 102 1.18 -0.14 10.66
N LEU A 103 1.59 -0.88 11.69
CA LEU A 103 1.45 -2.32 11.77
C LEU A 103 0.56 -2.66 12.95
N ILE A 104 -0.51 -3.42 12.73
CA ILE A 104 -1.40 -3.93 13.77
C ILE A 104 -1.28 -5.45 13.77
N VAL A 105 -0.99 -6.02 14.94
CA VAL A 105 -0.94 -7.46 15.19
C VAL A 105 -2.01 -7.82 16.21
N GLY A 106 -2.81 -8.82 15.89
CA GLY A 106 -3.97 -9.26 16.65
C GLY A 106 -5.29 -9.02 15.89
N PRO A 107 -6.45 -9.27 16.53
CA PRO A 107 -6.60 -9.66 17.94
C PRO A 107 -6.09 -11.08 18.23
N ILE A 108 -5.41 -11.26 19.35
CA ILE A 108 -5.01 -12.56 19.89
C ILE A 108 -5.91 -12.84 21.08
N GLU A 109 -6.86 -13.77 20.94
CA GLU A 109 -7.80 -14.12 22.00
C GLU A 109 -7.10 -14.66 23.24
N THR A 110 -7.64 -14.35 24.42
CA THR A 110 -7.11 -14.81 25.70
C THR A 110 -8.25 -15.35 26.55
N ASP A 111 -7.99 -16.39 27.37
CA ASP A 111 -9.00 -16.99 28.23
C ASP A 111 -9.44 -16.05 29.37
N ALA A 112 -8.53 -15.19 29.81
CA ALA A 112 -8.77 -14.20 30.85
C ALA A 112 -8.22 -12.83 30.44
N LYS A 113 -8.57 -11.79 31.21
CA LYS A 113 -8.01 -10.44 31.03
C LYS A 113 -6.51 -10.49 31.22
N ALA A 114 -5.75 -10.16 30.17
CA ALA A 114 -4.31 -9.97 30.31
C ALA A 114 -4.03 -8.79 31.27
N ALA A 115 -3.21 -9.02 32.27
CA ALA A 115 -2.81 -8.01 33.23
C ALA A 115 -1.58 -7.23 32.78
N LYS A 116 -0.71 -7.86 31.99
CA LYS A 116 0.54 -7.27 31.49
C LYS A 116 0.94 -7.85 30.15
N ILE A 117 1.78 -7.10 29.43
CA ILE A 117 2.38 -7.52 28.17
C ILE A 117 3.83 -7.05 28.08
N LEU A 118 4.68 -7.83 27.44
CA LEU A 118 6.03 -7.45 27.02
C LEU A 118 6.08 -7.55 25.50
N VAL A 119 6.51 -6.48 24.82
CA VAL A 119 6.64 -6.43 23.36
C VAL A 119 8.06 -6.03 22.99
N SER A 120 8.70 -6.85 22.15
CA SER A 120 9.99 -6.55 21.54
C SER A 120 9.79 -6.14 20.10
N LEU A 121 10.49 -5.09 19.67
CA LEU A 121 10.47 -4.57 18.30
C LEU A 121 11.86 -4.62 17.68
N ARG A 122 11.90 -4.89 16.37
CA ARG A 122 13.06 -4.63 15.51
C ARG A 122 12.63 -3.71 14.39
N TYR A 123 13.26 -2.56 14.29
CA TYR A 123 12.89 -1.53 13.32
C TYR A 123 14.13 -0.72 12.89
N TYR A 124 13.96 0.02 11.79
CA TYR A 124 14.88 1.05 11.35
C TYR A 124 14.11 2.36 11.19
N ALA A 125 14.29 3.26 12.12
CA ALA A 125 13.71 4.59 12.20
C ALA A 125 14.38 5.36 13.34
N ALA A 126 14.14 6.67 13.46
CA ALA A 126 14.48 7.40 14.68
C ALA A 126 13.61 6.90 15.84
N ASP A 127 14.21 6.66 17.01
CA ASP A 127 13.49 6.15 18.19
C ASP A 127 12.31 7.03 18.59
N SER A 128 12.45 8.36 18.48
CA SER A 128 11.38 9.33 18.74
C SER A 128 10.21 9.26 17.75
N ALA A 129 10.39 8.59 16.62
CA ALA A 129 9.38 8.43 15.58
C ALA A 129 8.56 7.12 15.72
N VAL A 130 8.91 6.27 16.69
CA VAL A 130 8.28 4.97 16.93
C VAL A 130 7.32 5.07 18.10
N VAL A 131 6.05 4.75 17.86
CA VAL A 131 5.02 4.65 18.90
C VAL A 131 4.53 3.21 18.95
N LEU A 132 4.75 2.57 20.10
CA LEU A 132 4.18 1.27 20.43
C LEU A 132 2.92 1.48 21.25
N SER A 133 1.81 0.90 20.83
CA SER A 133 0.57 0.84 21.60
C SER A 133 0.11 -0.60 21.77
N VAL A 134 -0.48 -0.89 22.92
CA VAL A 134 -0.99 -2.22 23.27
C VAL A 134 -2.41 -2.10 23.83
N CYS A 135 -3.22 -3.14 23.70
CA CYS A 135 -4.52 -3.21 24.35
C CYS A 135 -4.81 -4.64 24.82
N ASN A 136 -5.67 -4.80 25.81
CA ASN A 136 -6.14 -6.11 26.29
C ASN A 136 -7.61 -6.39 25.94
N ASN A 137 -8.24 -5.51 25.17
CA ASN A 137 -9.61 -5.63 24.66
C ASN A 137 -9.67 -5.47 23.13
N ALA A 138 -8.74 -6.09 22.42
CA ALA A 138 -8.58 -5.93 20.96
C ALA A 138 -9.76 -6.39 20.10
N LEU A 139 -10.72 -7.14 20.67
CA LEU A 139 -11.97 -7.53 20.00
C LEU A 139 -13.09 -6.49 20.12
N ASP A 140 -12.91 -5.45 20.91
CA ASP A 140 -13.90 -4.39 20.99
C ASP A 140 -13.92 -3.55 19.70
N ALA A 141 -15.07 -3.00 19.35
CA ALA A 141 -15.19 -2.10 18.20
C ALA A 141 -14.31 -0.86 18.35
N SER A 142 -13.99 -0.47 19.58
CA SER A 142 -13.06 0.63 19.92
C SER A 142 -12.14 0.17 21.04
N PRO A 143 -11.02 -0.50 20.71
CA PRO A 143 -10.07 -0.98 21.71
C PRO A 143 -9.42 0.16 22.51
N ALA A 144 -9.20 -0.06 23.79
CA ALA A 144 -8.50 0.87 24.66
C ALA A 144 -6.96 0.74 24.49
N TRP A 145 -6.41 1.47 23.54
CA TRP A 145 -4.97 1.46 23.27
C TRP A 145 -4.20 2.25 24.32
N GLU A 146 -3.19 1.62 24.90
CA GLU A 146 -2.27 2.20 25.89
C GLU A 146 -0.86 2.27 25.30
N THR A 147 -0.16 3.40 25.51
CA THR A 147 1.23 3.54 25.05
C THR A 147 2.16 2.68 25.88
N ALA A 148 3.04 1.92 25.22
CA ALA A 148 4.01 1.05 25.84
C ALA A 148 5.44 1.37 25.37
N THR A 149 6.45 0.92 26.11
CA THR A 149 7.85 1.06 25.73
C THR A 149 8.37 -0.29 25.23
N PRO A 150 8.97 -0.37 24.03
CA PRO A 150 9.55 -1.60 23.53
C PRO A 150 10.58 -2.20 24.51
N GLY A 151 10.51 -3.52 24.73
CA GLY A 151 11.41 -4.24 25.62
C GLY A 151 11.12 -4.07 27.11
N LEU A 152 10.16 -3.24 27.50
CA LEU A 152 9.73 -3.08 28.89
C LEU A 152 8.33 -3.69 29.11
N LYS A 153 8.14 -4.22 30.32
CA LYS A 153 6.84 -4.75 30.73
C LYS A 153 5.84 -3.61 30.89
N HIS A 154 4.71 -3.68 30.16
CA HIS A 154 3.57 -2.80 30.32
C HIS A 154 2.50 -3.47 31.18
N LEU A 155 1.95 -2.73 32.14
CA LEU A 155 0.81 -3.15 32.96
C LEU A 155 -0.44 -2.48 32.44
N PHE A 156 -1.45 -3.27 32.03
CA PHE A 156 -2.69 -2.72 31.52
C PHE A 156 -3.50 -1.99 32.60
N THR A 157 -3.93 -0.78 32.29
CA THR A 157 -4.86 0.00 33.12
C THR A 157 -6.32 -0.27 32.74
N ASN A 158 -6.58 -0.67 31.51
CA ASN A 158 -7.92 -1.00 31.06
C ASN A 158 -8.47 -2.24 31.79
N ALA A 159 -9.66 -2.08 32.39
CA ALA A 159 -10.35 -3.11 33.16
C ALA A 159 -11.68 -3.58 32.52
N SER A 160 -12.06 -3.05 31.36
CA SER A 160 -13.36 -3.32 30.72
C SER A 160 -13.21 -3.81 29.29
N LYS A 161 -14.23 -4.53 28.82
CA LYS A 161 -14.41 -4.94 27.42
C LYS A 161 -15.89 -4.91 27.07
N THR A 162 -16.21 -4.73 25.78
CA THR A 162 -17.56 -4.85 25.23
C THR A 162 -17.76 -6.16 24.47
N ALA A 163 -16.69 -6.72 23.93
CA ALA A 163 -16.71 -8.02 23.26
C ALA A 163 -16.90 -9.18 24.26
N THR A 164 -17.31 -10.34 23.76
CA THR A 164 -17.55 -11.54 24.58
C THR A 164 -16.27 -12.10 25.20
N LYS A 165 -15.15 -11.96 24.50
CA LYS A 165 -13.83 -12.46 24.94
C LYS A 165 -12.84 -11.31 25.15
N TRP A 166 -11.82 -11.57 25.95
CA TRP A 166 -10.63 -10.75 26.03
C TRP A 166 -9.70 -11.08 24.85
N ALA A 167 -8.93 -10.10 24.41
CA ALA A 167 -7.88 -10.30 23.41
C ALA A 167 -6.81 -9.22 23.55
N VAL A 168 -5.56 -9.59 23.31
CA VAL A 168 -4.48 -8.61 23.23
C VAL A 168 -4.28 -8.15 21.80
N GLY A 169 -3.90 -6.89 21.65
CA GLY A 169 -3.50 -6.30 20.37
C GLY A 169 -2.25 -5.46 20.54
N VAL A 170 -1.45 -5.40 19.48
CA VAL A 170 -0.23 -4.59 19.41
C VAL A 170 -0.32 -3.73 18.16
N LYS A 171 -0.05 -2.43 18.30
CA LYS A 171 0.02 -1.48 17.21
C LYS A 171 1.35 -0.74 17.27
N VAL A 172 2.08 -0.77 16.16
CA VAL A 172 3.33 -0.03 15.97
C VAL A 172 3.11 1.01 14.89
N LYS A 173 3.32 2.27 15.22
CA LYS A 173 3.32 3.36 14.25
C LYS A 173 4.71 3.96 14.17
N ILE A 174 5.25 4.07 12.97
CA ILE A 174 6.53 4.71 12.69
C ILE A 174 6.27 5.87 11.72
N THR A 175 6.71 7.06 12.09
CA THR A 175 6.66 8.24 11.21
C THR A 175 8.02 8.43 10.57
N LYS A 176 8.06 8.62 9.25
CA LYS A 176 9.31 8.93 8.53
C LYS A 176 9.83 10.30 8.98
N THR A 177 11.10 10.37 9.31
CA THR A 177 11.78 11.60 9.73
C THR A 177 13.00 11.88 8.84
N THR A 178 13.46 13.12 8.81
CA THR A 178 14.66 13.51 8.06
C THR A 178 15.86 12.66 8.45
N GLY A 179 16.64 12.20 7.48
CA GLY A 179 17.79 11.31 7.68
C GLY A 179 17.45 9.81 7.67
N TYR A 180 16.18 9.46 7.50
CA TYR A 180 15.73 8.08 7.32
C TYR A 180 15.01 7.95 5.98
N ASP A 181 15.73 7.66 4.91
CA ASP A 181 15.17 7.51 3.55
C ASP A 181 14.26 6.29 3.41
N SER A 182 14.54 5.24 4.20
CA SER A 182 13.67 4.08 4.37
C SER A 182 13.33 3.87 5.83
N ILE A 183 12.14 3.35 6.10
CA ILE A 183 11.72 2.90 7.43
C ILE A 183 11.14 1.50 7.30
N TRP A 184 11.41 0.66 8.28
CA TRP A 184 10.82 -0.68 8.35
C TRP A 184 10.64 -1.13 9.80
N CYS A 185 9.72 -2.06 10.00
CA CYS A 185 9.48 -2.74 11.25
C CYS A 185 9.20 -4.21 10.95
N GLN A 186 9.86 -5.12 11.69
CA GLN A 186 9.49 -6.53 11.70
C GLN A 186 8.24 -6.73 12.55
N PRO A 187 7.43 -7.77 12.28
CA PRO A 187 6.33 -8.11 13.16
C PRO A 187 6.81 -8.20 14.62
N PRO A 188 6.11 -7.54 15.57
CA PRO A 188 6.47 -7.57 16.97
C PRO A 188 6.41 -8.99 17.53
N SER A 189 7.29 -9.28 18.47
CA SER A 189 7.29 -10.52 19.27
C SER A 189 7.09 -10.18 20.74
N GLY A 190 6.55 -11.11 21.53
CA GLY A 190 6.34 -10.83 22.93
C GLY A 190 5.56 -11.91 23.66
N SER A 191 5.19 -11.61 24.90
CA SER A 191 4.39 -12.46 25.76
C SER A 191 3.43 -11.62 26.61
N TYR A 192 2.33 -12.23 27.03
CA TYR A 192 1.34 -11.62 27.91
C TYR A 192 0.95 -12.58 29.04
N VAL A 193 0.48 -12.06 30.15
CA VAL A 193 -0.03 -12.82 31.32
C VAL A 193 -1.22 -12.11 31.92
#